data_914916195e8da285cf335ea4c0641236
#
_entry.id   914916195e8da285cf335ea4c0641236
#
_cell.length_a   1.000
_cell.length_b   1.000
_cell.length_c   1.000
_cell.angle_alpha   90.00
_cell.angle_beta   90.00
_cell.angle_gamma   90.00
#
_symmetry.space_group_name_H-M   'P 1'
#
loop_
_entity.id
_entity.type
_entity.pdbx_description
1 polymer ?
#
loop_
_entity_poly.entity_id
_entity_poly.type
_entity_poly.pdbx_seq_one_letter_code
_entity_poly.pdbx_strand_id
1 'polypeptide(L)'
;MILAGDVGGTKVHLALYGFEQGELTHIRDEKFPAQEYSGLEVVTKKFLAESGNPEVTAACFGVPGPVRHGRLKLTNLPWILDCAELSTELAIQHLFLINDLEANGYGIAELHADQIHVLSEGDTSAVGNRGLV
;
A
#
# COMPACT_ATOMS: atom_id res chain seq x y z
N MET A 1 6.41 11.86 -6.57
CA MET A 1 5.28 10.91 -6.74
C MET A 1 5.08 10.10 -5.48
N ILE A 2 3.91 9.47 -5.34
CA ILE A 2 3.60 8.54 -4.25
C ILE A 2 3.51 7.13 -4.81
N LEU A 3 4.14 6.17 -4.14
CA LEU A 3 4.07 4.75 -4.44
C LEU A 3 3.16 4.06 -3.43
N ALA A 4 2.15 3.37 -3.92
CA ALA A 4 1.30 2.49 -3.12
C ALA A 4 1.55 1.03 -3.50
N GLY A 5 1.51 0.13 -2.52
CA GLY A 5 1.63 -1.29 -2.75
C GLY A 5 0.66 -2.11 -1.90
N ASP A 6 0.08 -3.13 -2.51
CA ASP A 6 -0.66 -4.19 -1.84
C ASP A 6 0.13 -5.48 -1.95
N VAL A 7 0.65 -5.96 -0.83
CA VAL A 7 1.55 -7.12 -0.74
C VAL A 7 0.76 -8.31 -0.24
N GLY A 8 0.29 -9.13 -1.16
CA GLY A 8 -0.35 -10.40 -0.83
C GLY A 8 0.62 -11.58 -0.80
N GLY A 9 0.14 -12.73 -0.36
CA GLY A 9 0.94 -13.97 -0.32
C GLY A 9 1.29 -14.56 -1.68
N THR A 10 0.60 -14.15 -2.75
CA THR A 10 0.79 -14.66 -4.12
C THR A 10 1.07 -13.56 -5.13
N LYS A 11 0.64 -12.35 -4.87
CA LYS A 11 0.73 -11.20 -5.78
C LYS A 11 1.14 -9.95 -5.01
N VAL A 12 1.92 -9.12 -5.67
CA VAL A 12 2.20 -7.73 -5.26
C VAL A 12 1.58 -6.83 -6.31
N HIS A 13 0.72 -5.92 -5.89
CA HIS A 13 0.14 -4.88 -6.75
C HIS A 13 0.79 -3.55 -6.38
N LEU A 14 1.47 -2.94 -7.32
CA LEU A 14 2.15 -1.65 -7.16
C LEU A 14 1.45 -0.59 -8.01
N ALA A 15 1.31 0.61 -7.47
CA ALA A 15 0.71 1.74 -8.17
C ALA A 15 1.46 3.04 -7.88
N LEU A 16 1.62 3.87 -8.91
CA LEU A 16 2.16 5.23 -8.84
C LEU A 16 1.05 6.26 -8.95
N TYR A 17 1.14 7.25 -8.10
CA TYR A 17 0.24 8.40 -8.08
C TYR A 17 1.03 9.71 -8.14
N GLY A 18 0.53 10.65 -8.94
CA GLY A 18 0.83 12.06 -8.78
C GLY A 18 0.09 12.63 -7.58
N PHE A 19 0.65 13.64 -6.95
CA PHE A 19 -0.01 14.38 -5.88
C PHE A 19 0.14 15.86 -6.14
N GLU A 20 -0.96 16.51 -6.55
CA GLU A 20 -0.99 17.93 -6.86
C GLU A 20 -2.25 18.55 -6.28
N GLN A 21 -2.11 19.71 -5.64
CA GLN A 21 -3.21 20.48 -5.07
C GLN A 21 -4.11 19.71 -4.07
N GLY A 22 -3.55 18.69 -3.40
CA GLY A 22 -4.30 17.86 -2.45
C GLY A 22 -5.01 16.65 -3.07
N GLU A 23 -4.89 16.44 -4.36
CA GLU A 23 -5.53 15.33 -5.07
C GLU A 23 -4.51 14.29 -5.56
N LEU A 24 -4.90 13.02 -5.47
CA LEU A 24 -4.15 11.89 -6.01
C LEU A 24 -4.60 11.62 -7.44
N THR A 25 -3.64 11.59 -8.36
CA THR A 25 -3.90 11.20 -9.75
C THR A 25 -3.20 9.89 -10.05
N HIS A 26 -3.96 8.87 -10.43
CA HIS A 26 -3.41 7.57 -10.84
C HIS A 26 -2.58 7.72 -12.11
N ILE A 27 -1.36 7.18 -12.10
CA ILE A 27 -0.43 7.24 -13.24
C ILE A 27 -0.28 5.87 -13.88
N ARG A 28 0.09 4.87 -13.09
CA ARG A 28 0.32 3.50 -13.55
C ARG A 28 0.16 2.54 -12.38
N ASP A 29 -0.32 1.34 -12.67
CA ASP A 29 -0.27 0.21 -11.75
C ASP A 29 0.10 -1.09 -12.48
N GLU A 30 0.62 -2.05 -11.72
CA GLU A 30 0.96 -3.37 -12.24
C GLU A 30 0.95 -4.42 -11.13
N LYS A 31 0.59 -5.65 -11.52
CA LYS A 31 0.55 -6.83 -10.62
C LYS A 31 1.67 -7.78 -10.97
N PHE A 32 2.40 -8.20 -9.96
CA PHE A 32 3.54 -9.11 -10.06
C PHE A 32 3.28 -10.39 -9.26
N PRO A 33 3.68 -11.56 -9.78
CA PRO A 33 3.64 -12.80 -9.02
C PRO A 33 4.74 -12.76 -7.94
N ALA A 34 4.34 -12.69 -6.66
CA ALA A 34 5.27 -12.48 -5.55
C ALA A 34 6.36 -13.56 -5.45
N GLN A 35 6.03 -14.80 -5.82
CA GLN A 35 6.95 -15.95 -5.74
C GLN A 35 8.11 -15.89 -6.73
N GLU A 36 8.04 -15.05 -7.77
CA GLU A 36 9.10 -14.89 -8.76
C GLU A 36 10.20 -13.90 -8.30
N TYR A 37 10.02 -13.26 -7.15
CA TYR A 37 10.94 -12.26 -6.64
C TYR A 37 11.50 -12.65 -5.26
N SER A 38 12.75 -12.31 -5.02
CA SER A 38 13.42 -12.59 -3.75
C SER A 38 12.99 -11.67 -2.60
N GLY A 39 12.41 -10.51 -2.90
CA GLY A 39 12.00 -9.51 -1.92
C GLY A 39 11.12 -8.42 -2.53
N LEU A 40 10.47 -7.65 -1.65
CA LEU A 40 9.62 -6.52 -2.04
C LEU A 40 10.45 -5.42 -2.74
N GLU A 41 11.67 -5.21 -2.28
CA GLU A 41 12.60 -4.23 -2.87
C GLU A 41 12.92 -4.57 -4.34
N VAL A 42 13.06 -5.86 -4.66
CA VAL A 42 13.39 -6.31 -6.03
C VAL A 42 12.23 -6.02 -6.99
N VAL A 43 11.02 -6.42 -6.63
CA VAL A 43 9.85 -6.18 -7.47
C VAL A 43 9.54 -4.68 -7.58
N THR A 44 9.75 -3.92 -6.49
CA THR A 44 9.54 -2.47 -6.49
C THR A 44 10.54 -1.75 -7.39
N LYS A 45 11.83 -2.10 -7.32
CA LYS A 45 12.87 -1.55 -8.21
C LYS A 45 12.56 -1.83 -9.68
N LYS A 46 12.10 -3.05 -10.00
CA LYS A 46 11.67 -3.40 -11.35
C LYS A 46 10.52 -2.50 -11.82
N PHE A 47 9.47 -2.38 -11.04
CA PHE A 47 8.31 -1.53 -11.36
C PHE A 47 8.70 -0.07 -11.58
N LEU A 48 9.56 0.49 -10.71
CA LEU A 48 10.04 1.86 -10.84
C LEU A 48 10.90 2.04 -12.10
N ALA A 49 11.77 1.09 -12.43
CA ALA A 49 12.59 1.12 -13.64
C ALA A 49 11.73 1.11 -14.91
N GLU A 50 10.70 0.25 -14.95
CA GLU A 50 9.74 0.18 -16.06
C GLU A 50 8.82 1.40 -16.14
N SER A 51 8.73 2.17 -15.06
CA SER A 51 7.98 3.44 -14.98
C SER A 51 8.84 4.67 -15.28
N GLY A 52 10.08 4.48 -15.75
CA GLY A 52 11.00 5.57 -16.08
C GLY A 52 11.77 6.14 -14.88
N ASN A 53 11.89 5.40 -13.79
CA ASN A 53 12.56 5.80 -12.53
C ASN A 53 12.09 7.16 -12.01
N PRO A 54 10.78 7.34 -11.76
CA PRO A 54 10.27 8.60 -11.25
C PRO A 54 10.80 8.87 -9.85
N GLU A 55 10.93 10.13 -9.48
CA GLU A 55 11.21 10.52 -8.10
C GLU A 55 9.99 10.22 -7.21
N VAL A 56 10.16 9.25 -6.30
CA VAL A 56 9.15 8.86 -5.31
C VAL A 56 9.48 9.51 -3.98
N THR A 57 8.60 10.38 -3.49
CA THR A 57 8.77 11.10 -2.22
C THR A 57 8.22 10.35 -1.02
N ALA A 58 7.21 9.51 -1.24
CA ALA A 58 6.61 8.68 -0.19
C ALA A 58 6.13 7.33 -0.75
N ALA A 59 6.17 6.31 0.09
CA ALA A 59 5.64 4.99 -0.22
C ALA A 59 4.86 4.41 0.97
N CYS A 60 3.78 3.68 0.67
CA CYS A 60 3.03 2.93 1.67
C CYS A 60 2.68 1.55 1.11
N PHE A 61 2.98 0.50 1.87
CA PHE A 61 2.65 -0.87 1.50
C PHE A 61 1.67 -1.47 2.52
N GLY A 62 0.49 -1.89 2.04
CA GLY A 62 -0.44 -2.74 2.77
C GLY A 62 0.09 -4.17 2.79
N VAL A 63 0.20 -4.77 3.97
CA VAL A 63 0.82 -6.09 4.15
C VAL A 63 -0.07 -7.01 4.99
N PRO A 64 -0.09 -8.34 4.72
CA PRO A 64 -0.95 -9.28 5.43
C PRO A 64 -0.35 -9.63 6.80
N GLY A 65 -0.79 -8.95 7.84
CA GLY A 65 -0.40 -9.24 9.20
C GLY A 65 -0.02 -8.01 10.03
N PRO A 66 0.30 -8.21 11.31
CA PRO A 66 0.61 -7.12 12.23
C PRO A 66 2.02 -6.58 11.97
N VAL A 67 2.11 -5.30 11.69
CA VAL A 67 3.39 -4.59 11.62
C VAL A 67 3.80 -4.17 13.02
N ARG A 68 4.96 -4.63 13.49
CA ARG A 68 5.51 -4.29 14.80
C ARG A 68 6.84 -3.57 14.65
N HIS A 69 6.91 -2.34 15.15
CA HIS A 69 8.11 -1.50 15.05
C HIS A 69 8.64 -1.37 13.61
N GLY A 70 7.73 -1.22 12.64
CA GLY A 70 8.07 -1.12 11.22
C GLY A 70 8.52 -2.42 10.56
N ARG A 71 8.32 -3.58 11.20
CA ARG A 71 8.79 -4.88 10.71
C ARG A 71 7.70 -5.93 10.69
N LEU A 72 7.76 -6.80 9.69
CA LEU A 72 6.87 -7.95 9.52
C LEU A 72 7.62 -9.09 8.81
N LYS A 73 7.39 -10.34 9.25
CA LYS A 73 7.74 -11.55 8.51
C LYS A 73 6.48 -12.10 7.84
N LEU A 74 6.50 -12.24 6.55
CA LEU A 74 5.38 -12.85 5.82
C LEU A 74 5.32 -14.36 6.11
N THR A 75 4.10 -14.90 6.18
CA THR A 75 3.89 -16.34 6.43
C THR A 75 3.98 -17.18 5.17
N ASN A 76 3.55 -16.63 4.04
CA ASN A 76 3.45 -17.35 2.77
C ASN A 76 4.62 -17.08 1.80
N LEU A 77 5.53 -16.19 2.17
CA LEU A 77 6.74 -15.85 1.44
C LEU A 77 7.93 -15.80 2.41
N PRO A 78 9.14 -16.11 1.95
CA PRO A 78 10.33 -16.05 2.80
C PRO A 78 10.79 -14.61 3.09
N TRP A 79 9.94 -13.62 2.86
CA TRP A 79 10.28 -12.22 2.96
C TRP A 79 10.15 -11.72 4.41
N ILE A 80 11.14 -10.95 4.80
CA ILE A 80 11.08 -10.10 5.99
C ILE A 80 11.05 -8.67 5.48
N LEU A 81 9.98 -7.95 5.81
CA LEU A 81 9.82 -6.56 5.45
C LEU A 81 10.22 -5.69 6.63
N ASP A 82 11.06 -4.72 6.38
CA ASP A 82 11.54 -3.74 7.36
C ASP A 82 11.55 -2.36 6.73
N CYS A 83 10.84 -1.41 7.35
CA CYS A 83 10.71 -0.04 6.83
C CYS A 83 12.05 0.64 6.61
N ALA A 84 13.00 0.48 7.54
CA ALA A 84 14.29 1.15 7.46
C ALA A 84 15.17 0.56 6.34
N GLU A 85 15.18 -0.76 6.19
CA GLU A 85 15.88 -1.45 5.12
C GLU A 85 15.29 -1.08 3.75
N LEU A 86 13.96 -1.18 3.61
CA LEU A 86 13.26 -0.81 2.36
C LEU A 86 13.44 0.66 1.99
N SER A 87 13.36 1.58 2.98
CA SER A 87 13.61 3.01 2.77
C SER A 87 15.01 3.27 2.21
N THR A 88 16.01 2.58 2.76
CA THR A 88 17.40 2.70 2.31
C THR A 88 17.58 2.11 0.91
N GLU A 89 17.06 0.91 0.67
CA GLU A 89 17.24 0.20 -0.59
C GLU A 89 16.51 0.82 -1.78
N LEU A 90 15.35 1.42 -1.52
CA LEU A 90 14.53 2.10 -2.52
C LEU A 90 14.86 3.59 -2.64
N ALA A 91 15.69 4.12 -1.74
CA ALA A 91 15.99 5.54 -1.62
C ALA A 91 14.73 6.42 -1.45
N ILE A 92 13.74 5.91 -0.69
CA ILE A 92 12.47 6.59 -0.39
C ILE A 92 12.45 6.94 1.10
N GLN A 93 12.54 8.24 1.42
CA GLN A 93 12.66 8.70 2.80
C GLN A 93 11.42 8.42 3.66
N HIS A 94 10.23 8.60 3.10
CA HIS A 94 8.96 8.40 3.79
C HIS A 94 8.33 7.07 3.35
N LEU A 95 8.75 5.97 3.99
CA LEU A 95 8.24 4.63 3.67
C LEU A 95 7.54 4.03 4.88
N PHE A 96 6.33 3.50 4.64
CA PHE A 96 5.47 2.93 5.66
C PHE A 96 5.02 1.52 5.27
N LEU A 97 4.93 0.66 6.29
CA LEU A 97 4.22 -0.61 6.21
C LEU A 97 3.01 -0.51 7.13
N ILE A 98 1.83 -0.83 6.62
CA ILE A 98 0.59 -0.89 7.40
C ILE A 98 -0.11 -2.23 7.16
N ASN A 99 -0.98 -2.63 8.07
CA ASN A 99 -1.78 -3.82 7.82
C ASN A 99 -2.73 -3.60 6.63
N ASP A 100 -3.01 -4.63 5.84
CA ASP A 100 -3.86 -4.58 4.64
C ASP A 100 -5.31 -4.13 4.96
N LEU A 101 -5.88 -4.59 6.08
CA LEU A 101 -7.19 -4.12 6.55
C LEU A 101 -7.16 -2.66 7.03
N GLU A 102 -6.06 -2.24 7.65
CA GLU A 102 -5.85 -0.84 8.01
C GLU A 102 -5.79 0.04 6.76
N ALA A 103 -5.07 -0.41 5.71
CA ALA A 103 -5.02 0.26 4.41
C ALA A 103 -6.41 0.40 3.80
N ASN A 104 -7.22 -0.66 3.82
CA ASN A 104 -8.61 -0.62 3.38
C ASN A 104 -9.45 0.39 4.21
N GLY A 105 -9.22 0.47 5.51
CA GLY A 105 -9.87 1.44 6.40
C GLY A 105 -9.62 2.89 5.98
N TYR A 106 -8.38 3.23 5.65
CA TYR A 106 -8.05 4.54 5.09
C TYR A 106 -8.71 4.76 3.73
N GLY A 107 -8.70 3.74 2.85
CA GLY A 107 -9.29 3.82 1.51
C GLY A 107 -10.80 4.09 1.50
N ILE A 108 -11.55 3.71 2.55
CA ILE A 108 -12.98 4.00 2.64
C ILE A 108 -13.26 5.51 2.62
N ALA A 109 -12.37 6.32 3.19
CA ALA A 109 -12.54 7.77 3.23
C ALA A 109 -12.43 8.43 1.83
N GLU A 110 -11.78 7.75 0.90
CA GLU A 110 -11.54 8.22 -0.47
C GLU A 110 -12.62 7.75 -1.47
N LEU A 111 -13.58 6.91 -1.03
CA LEU A 111 -14.65 6.43 -1.88
C LEU A 111 -15.69 7.51 -2.15
N HIS A 112 -16.07 7.65 -3.42
CA HIS A 112 -17.16 8.50 -3.82
C HIS A 112 -18.52 7.85 -3.50
N ALA A 113 -19.58 8.65 -3.38
CA ALA A 113 -20.91 8.17 -2.98
C ALA A 113 -21.49 7.10 -3.93
N ASP A 114 -21.13 7.13 -5.20
CA ASP A 114 -21.53 6.14 -6.22
C ASP A 114 -20.80 4.79 -6.08
N GLN A 115 -19.69 4.76 -5.33
CA GLN A 115 -18.91 3.55 -5.03
C GLN A 115 -19.37 2.89 -3.71
N ILE A 116 -20.30 3.50 -2.99
CA ILE A 116 -20.78 3.04 -1.68
C ILE A 116 -22.22 2.54 -1.82
N HIS A 117 -22.48 1.31 -1.37
CA HIS A 117 -23.84 0.82 -1.22
C HIS A 117 -24.21 0.73 0.26
N VAL A 118 -25.19 1.55 0.66
CA VAL A 118 -25.67 1.58 2.05
C VAL A 118 -26.64 0.43 2.27
N LEU A 119 -26.28 -0.53 3.11
CA LEU A 119 -27.13 -1.64 3.52
C LEU A 119 -28.07 -1.26 4.67
N SER A 120 -27.61 -0.38 5.56
CA SER A 120 -28.37 0.17 6.68
C SER A 120 -27.85 1.55 7.02
N GLU A 121 -28.73 2.52 7.16
CA GLU A 121 -28.31 3.92 7.41
C GLU A 121 -27.69 4.12 8.81
N GLY A 122 -27.99 3.23 9.76
CA GLY A 122 -27.46 3.37 11.12
C GLY A 122 -27.90 4.65 11.82
N ASP A 123 -27.24 4.98 12.92
CA ASP A 123 -27.43 6.23 13.66
C ASP A 123 -26.34 7.23 13.29
N THR A 124 -26.71 8.29 12.59
CA THR A 124 -25.79 9.35 12.15
C THR A 124 -25.21 10.18 13.29
N SER A 125 -25.81 10.10 14.50
CA SER A 125 -25.32 10.77 15.70
C SER A 125 -24.29 9.93 16.47
N ALA A 126 -24.14 8.65 16.12
CA ALA A 126 -23.17 7.77 16.77
C ALA A 126 -21.74 8.24 16.49
N VAL A 127 -20.98 8.42 17.56
CA VAL A 127 -19.55 8.76 17.51
C VAL A 127 -18.76 7.47 17.72
N GLY A 128 -17.87 7.12 16.78
CA GLY A 128 -17.06 5.92 16.89
C GLY A 128 -16.10 5.74 15.73
N ASN A 129 -15.23 4.74 15.87
CA ASN A 129 -14.31 4.34 14.81
C ASN A 129 -15.01 3.44 13.79
N ARG A 130 -14.54 3.49 12.54
CA ARG A 130 -14.96 2.56 11.49
C ARG A 130 -14.39 1.16 11.78
N GLY A 131 -15.19 0.13 11.55
CA GLY A 131 -14.77 -1.25 11.60
C GLY A 131 -14.85 -1.89 10.22
N LEU A 132 -13.89 -2.75 9.92
CA LEU A 132 -13.89 -3.63 8.75
C LEU A 132 -14.19 -5.05 9.24
N VAL A 133 -15.09 -5.73 8.53
CA VAL A 133 -15.51 -7.10 8.85
C VAL A 133 -15.19 -8.01 7.69
#